data_413b19b2155aeca7a5f390eb3242f678
#
_entry.id   413b19b2155aeca7a5f390eb3242f678
#
_cell.length_a   1.000
_cell.length_b   1.000
_cell.length_c   1.000
_cell.angle_alpha   90.00
_cell.angle_beta   90.00
_cell.angle_gamma   90.00
#
_symmetry.space_group_name_H-M   'P 1'
#
loop_
_entity.id
_entity.type
_entity.pdbx_description
1 polymer ?
#
loop_
_entity_poly.entity_id
_entity_poly.type
_entity_poly.pdbx_seq_one_letter_code
_entity_poly.pdbx_strand_id
1 'polypeptide(L)'
;YTAAKKVCSQSSHYNPLYIYSSVGMGKTHLLNSIGLEISKQKKAMFISAERFMYHFIRSIKSNNMVKFKDFFRTTNVFIIDDIQFVRGKEAIQEEFFHTFNALIEKGSQIVISSDRPPSNLDRIQERIKSRLSGGLVIDIQPPDKSLRIKILESKFEEIKKNFNESYDLDKEVIDFLATEVTSSIREMVGALNRVLAFCKINTKSPSVD
;
A
#
# COMPACT_ATOMS: atom_id res chain seq x y z
N TYR A 1 -1.11 -10.11 8.23
CA TYR A 1 -2.52 -9.98 8.61
C TYR A 1 -2.68 -9.66 10.11
N THR A 2 -2.09 -10.45 11.02
CA THR A 2 -2.21 -10.29 12.47
C THR A 2 -1.71 -8.93 12.96
N ALA A 3 -0.57 -8.44 12.47
CA ALA A 3 -0.04 -7.13 12.82
C ALA A 3 -0.95 -5.98 12.33
N ALA A 4 -1.48 -6.09 11.11
CA ALA A 4 -2.45 -5.12 10.59
C ALA A 4 -3.71 -5.06 11.47
N LYS A 5 -4.26 -6.21 11.87
CA LYS A 5 -5.39 -6.26 12.83
C LYS A 5 -5.07 -5.63 14.18
N LYS A 6 -3.87 -5.86 14.72
CA LYS A 6 -3.44 -5.27 16.00
C LYS A 6 -3.28 -3.75 15.91
N VAL A 7 -2.83 -3.22 14.77
CA VAL A 7 -2.78 -1.76 14.54
C VAL A 7 -4.19 -1.15 14.46
N CYS A 8 -5.16 -1.90 13.94
CA CYS A 8 -6.55 -1.47 13.93
C CYS A 8 -7.19 -1.52 15.34
N SER A 9 -6.71 -2.40 16.24
CA SER A 9 -7.15 -2.44 17.63
C SER A 9 -6.40 -1.37 18.44
N GLN A 10 -7.07 -0.74 19.42
CA GLN A 10 -6.59 0.45 20.15
C GLN A 10 -5.29 0.28 20.97
N SER A 11 -4.72 -0.91 21.05
CA SER A 11 -3.56 -1.25 21.91
C SER A 11 -2.31 -1.65 21.11
N SER A 12 -1.99 -0.94 20.05
CA SER A 12 -0.83 -1.30 19.24
C SER A 12 0.48 -0.80 19.85
N HIS A 13 1.34 -1.73 20.28
CA HIS A 13 2.74 -1.44 20.60
C HIS A 13 3.64 -1.33 19.36
N TYR A 14 3.05 -1.45 18.15
CA TYR A 14 3.77 -1.48 16.88
C TYR A 14 3.73 -0.11 16.21
N ASN A 15 4.57 0.81 16.68
CA ASN A 15 4.63 2.16 16.14
C ASN A 15 6.09 2.62 15.92
N PRO A 16 6.51 2.85 14.68
CA PRO A 16 5.74 2.66 13.44
C PRO A 16 5.51 1.19 13.08
N LEU A 17 4.49 0.91 12.26
CA LEU A 17 4.38 -0.31 11.49
C LEU A 17 4.98 -0.06 10.10
N TYR A 18 6.07 -0.74 9.80
CA TYR A 18 6.75 -0.66 8.52
C TYR A 18 6.52 -1.94 7.71
N ILE A 19 5.95 -1.81 6.52
CA ILE A 19 5.58 -2.94 5.66
C ILE A 19 6.38 -2.83 4.36
N TYR A 20 7.12 -3.87 4.02
CA TYR A 20 7.84 -3.87 2.75
C TYR A 20 7.60 -5.15 1.95
N SER A 21 7.79 -5.07 0.65
CA SER A 21 7.80 -6.20 -0.28
C SER A 21 8.24 -5.73 -1.65
N SER A 22 8.52 -6.65 -2.54
CA SER A 22 8.70 -6.38 -3.97
C SER A 22 7.48 -5.63 -4.55
N VAL A 23 7.66 -5.03 -5.72
CA VAL A 23 6.61 -4.30 -6.42
C VAL A 23 5.45 -5.24 -6.79
N GLY A 24 4.21 -4.76 -6.63
CA GLY A 24 3.02 -5.51 -7.05
C GLY A 24 2.53 -6.58 -6.08
N MET A 25 3.08 -6.68 -4.85
CA MET A 25 2.69 -7.67 -3.82
C MET A 25 1.51 -7.26 -2.93
N GLY A 26 0.85 -6.14 -3.21
CA GLY A 26 -0.35 -5.73 -2.48
C GLY A 26 -0.13 -4.81 -1.28
N LYS A 27 1.05 -4.17 -1.10
CA LYS A 27 1.31 -3.19 -0.03
C LYS A 27 0.23 -2.13 0.08
N THR A 28 0.01 -1.39 -1.00
CA THR A 28 -1.00 -0.33 -1.08
C THR A 28 -2.41 -0.83 -0.73
N HIS A 29 -2.75 -2.05 -1.18
CA HIS A 29 -4.04 -2.67 -0.86
C HIS A 29 -4.18 -2.93 0.65
N LEU A 30 -3.14 -3.45 1.28
CA LEU A 30 -3.11 -3.67 2.73
C LEU A 30 -3.19 -2.34 3.50
N LEU A 31 -2.44 -1.31 3.08
CA LEU A 31 -2.49 0.02 3.70
C LEU A 31 -3.87 0.64 3.59
N ASN A 32 -4.52 0.54 2.42
CA ASN A 32 -5.90 1.00 2.21
C ASN A 32 -6.87 0.28 3.15
N SER A 33 -6.74 -1.04 3.28
CA SER A 33 -7.60 -1.84 4.18
C SER A 33 -7.43 -1.42 5.64
N ILE A 34 -6.20 -1.16 6.09
CA ILE A 34 -5.90 -0.62 7.43
C ILE A 34 -6.55 0.76 7.59
N GLY A 35 -6.36 1.65 6.61
CA GLY A 35 -6.91 3.01 6.63
C GLY A 35 -8.43 3.03 6.70
N LEU A 36 -9.10 2.21 5.89
CA LEU A 36 -10.56 2.09 5.88
C LEU A 36 -11.11 1.57 7.22
N GLU A 37 -10.45 0.57 7.81
CA GLU A 37 -10.90 0.02 9.10
C GLU A 37 -10.75 1.04 10.23
N ILE A 38 -9.62 1.73 10.28
CA ILE A 38 -9.35 2.75 11.32
C ILE A 38 -10.22 3.99 11.13
N SER A 39 -10.50 4.41 9.90
CA SER A 39 -11.28 5.62 9.60
C SER A 39 -12.71 5.58 10.13
N LYS A 40 -13.22 4.39 10.46
CA LYS A 40 -14.51 4.21 11.14
C LYS A 40 -14.53 4.79 12.56
N GLN A 41 -13.38 4.94 13.20
CA GLN A 41 -13.28 5.31 14.60
C GLN A 41 -12.36 6.52 14.87
N LYS A 42 -11.38 6.77 14.02
CA LYS A 42 -10.33 7.79 14.21
C LYS A 42 -10.04 8.54 12.92
N LYS A 43 -9.53 9.77 13.05
CA LYS A 43 -9.04 10.55 11.91
C LYS A 43 -7.79 9.88 11.34
N ALA A 44 -7.94 9.15 10.23
CA ALA A 44 -6.85 8.55 9.49
C ALA A 44 -6.50 9.39 8.25
N MET A 45 -5.22 9.52 7.97
CA MET A 45 -4.69 10.14 6.75
C MET A 45 -3.90 9.09 5.98
N PHE A 46 -4.31 8.84 4.74
CA PHE A 46 -3.58 8.01 3.78
C PHE A 46 -3.01 8.89 2.67
N ILE A 47 -1.71 8.80 2.43
CA ILE A 47 -1.01 9.58 1.40
C ILE A 47 0.16 8.79 0.81
N SER A 48 0.49 8.99 -0.46
CA SER A 48 1.77 8.53 -1.00
C SER A 48 2.90 9.51 -0.66
N ALA A 49 4.14 9.02 -0.60
CA ALA A 49 5.31 9.86 -0.40
C ALA A 49 5.43 10.96 -1.47
N GLU A 50 5.03 10.68 -2.72
CA GLU A 50 5.00 11.66 -3.80
C GLU A 50 4.02 12.80 -3.53
N ARG A 51 2.80 12.49 -3.05
CA ARG A 51 1.82 13.52 -2.68
C ARG A 51 2.26 14.32 -1.46
N PHE A 52 2.91 13.69 -0.47
CA PHE A 52 3.52 14.39 0.66
C PHE A 52 4.55 15.41 0.16
N MET A 53 5.44 15.01 -0.74
CA MET A 53 6.41 15.91 -1.38
C MET A 53 5.74 17.06 -2.14
N TYR A 54 4.70 16.77 -2.91
CA TYR A 54 3.95 17.78 -3.64
C TYR A 54 3.36 18.83 -2.69
N HIS A 55 2.73 18.40 -1.61
CA HIS A 55 2.18 19.31 -0.59
C HIS A 55 3.25 20.15 0.07
N PHE A 56 4.41 19.56 0.38
CA PHE A 56 5.54 20.28 0.95
C PHE A 56 6.06 21.38 0.02
N ILE A 57 6.36 21.04 -1.23
CA ILE A 57 6.87 21.99 -2.23
C ILE A 57 5.85 23.12 -2.46
N ARG A 58 4.58 22.79 -2.56
CA ARG A 58 3.50 23.76 -2.72
C ARG A 58 3.42 24.71 -1.53
N SER A 59 3.59 24.19 -0.32
CA SER A 59 3.55 24.99 0.92
C SER A 59 4.70 25.98 1.02
N ILE A 60 5.90 25.60 0.57
CA ILE A 60 7.05 26.51 0.48
C ILE A 60 6.74 27.61 -0.53
N LYS A 61 6.31 27.27 -1.75
CA LYS A 61 6.01 28.24 -2.81
C LYS A 61 4.91 29.23 -2.43
N SER A 62 3.94 28.80 -1.63
CA SER A 62 2.83 29.65 -1.17
C SER A 62 3.08 30.30 0.19
N ASN A 63 4.28 30.15 0.77
CA ASN A 63 4.64 30.63 2.12
C ASN A 63 3.64 30.17 3.20
N ASN A 64 3.17 28.93 3.14
CA ASN A 64 2.08 28.40 3.96
C ASN A 64 2.46 27.13 4.74
N MET A 65 3.68 27.10 5.29
CA MET A 65 4.22 25.96 6.02
C MET A 65 3.44 25.65 7.31
N VAL A 66 2.82 26.65 7.93
CA VAL A 66 1.99 26.44 9.13
C VAL A 66 0.82 25.50 8.80
N LYS A 67 0.06 25.79 7.75
CA LYS A 67 -1.05 24.93 7.33
C LYS A 67 -0.61 23.52 6.92
N PHE A 68 0.57 23.40 6.32
CA PHE A 68 1.13 22.09 6.01
C PHE A 68 1.38 21.28 7.29
N LYS A 69 2.03 21.87 8.27
CA LYS A 69 2.32 21.25 9.56
C LYS A 69 1.04 20.85 10.28
N ASP A 70 0.06 21.75 10.36
CA ASP A 70 -1.22 21.47 11.00
C ASP A 70 -1.96 20.34 10.29
N PHE A 71 -1.95 20.30 8.97
CA PHE A 71 -2.62 19.27 8.19
C PHE A 71 -2.05 17.88 8.47
N PHE A 72 -0.72 17.73 8.46
CA PHE A 72 -0.08 16.43 8.63
C PHE A 72 0.09 16.00 10.08
N ARG A 73 0.35 16.94 11.00
CA ARG A 73 0.69 16.62 12.40
C ARG A 73 -0.53 16.47 13.33
N THR A 74 -1.75 16.73 12.84
CA THR A 74 -2.96 16.63 13.67
C THR A 74 -3.73 15.32 13.54
N THR A 75 -3.32 14.42 12.64
CA THR A 75 -3.99 13.13 12.42
C THR A 75 -3.74 12.16 13.58
N ASN A 76 -4.68 11.22 13.82
CA ASN A 76 -4.50 10.15 14.80
C ASN A 76 -3.77 8.94 14.20
N VAL A 77 -3.95 8.73 12.90
CA VAL A 77 -3.26 7.66 12.17
C VAL A 77 -2.72 8.24 10.86
N PHE A 78 -1.42 8.08 10.67
CA PHE A 78 -0.71 8.54 9.48
C PHE A 78 -0.21 7.35 8.69
N ILE A 79 -0.73 7.17 7.49
CA ILE A 79 -0.37 6.09 6.58
C ILE A 79 0.33 6.70 5.38
N ILE A 80 1.59 6.35 5.18
CA ILE A 80 2.38 6.82 4.03
C ILE A 80 2.83 5.64 3.17
N ASP A 81 2.47 5.68 1.89
CA ASP A 81 2.82 4.65 0.91
C ASP A 81 4.08 5.04 0.14
N ASP A 82 4.91 4.03 -0.14
CA ASP A 82 6.09 4.12 -0.98
C ASP A 82 7.12 5.17 -0.52
N ILE A 83 7.58 5.06 0.73
CA ILE A 83 8.53 6.01 1.33
C ILE A 83 9.85 6.12 0.56
N GLN A 84 10.25 5.11 -0.23
CA GLN A 84 11.45 5.14 -1.06
C GLN A 84 11.49 6.32 -2.04
N PHE A 85 10.37 6.95 -2.39
CA PHE A 85 10.32 8.10 -3.28
C PHE A 85 10.89 9.40 -2.69
N VAL A 86 11.12 9.47 -1.36
CA VAL A 86 11.83 10.61 -0.75
C VAL A 86 13.36 10.50 -0.87
N ARG A 87 13.87 9.41 -1.47
CA ARG A 87 15.29 9.15 -1.67
C ARG A 87 16.01 10.30 -2.36
N GLY A 88 17.15 10.75 -1.78
CA GLY A 88 18.00 11.81 -2.34
C GLY A 88 17.39 13.22 -2.26
N LYS A 89 16.26 13.42 -1.54
CA LYS A 89 15.57 14.70 -1.41
C LYS A 89 15.68 15.22 0.02
N GLU A 90 16.83 15.79 0.38
CA GLU A 90 17.19 16.12 1.76
C GLU A 90 16.16 16.98 2.49
N ALA A 91 15.72 18.09 1.89
CA ALA A 91 14.72 18.97 2.52
C ALA A 91 13.38 18.26 2.81
N ILE A 92 12.99 17.33 1.94
CA ILE A 92 11.76 16.53 2.11
C ILE A 92 11.96 15.50 3.22
N GLN A 93 13.12 14.87 3.26
CA GLN A 93 13.47 13.92 4.32
C GLN A 93 13.49 14.62 5.68
N GLU A 94 13.99 15.84 5.75
CA GLU A 94 14.01 16.63 6.97
C GLU A 94 12.61 16.97 7.46
N GLU A 95 11.71 17.46 6.59
CA GLU A 95 10.33 17.74 6.98
C GLU A 95 9.56 16.46 7.33
N PHE A 96 9.83 15.36 6.61
CA PHE A 96 9.26 14.05 6.96
C PHE A 96 9.70 13.61 8.36
N PHE A 97 10.98 13.76 8.69
CA PHE A 97 11.51 13.44 10.02
C PHE A 97 10.85 14.27 11.13
N HIS A 98 10.68 15.56 10.92
CA HIS A 98 9.97 16.43 11.88
C HIS A 98 8.49 16.06 12.01
N THR A 99 7.82 15.75 10.91
CA THR A 99 6.42 15.30 10.92
C THR A 99 6.29 13.97 11.64
N PHE A 100 7.19 13.01 11.37
CA PHE A 100 7.23 11.73 12.05
C PHE A 100 7.37 11.87 13.58
N ASN A 101 8.35 12.66 14.03
CA ASN A 101 8.57 12.87 15.47
C ASN A 101 7.35 13.52 16.15
N ALA A 102 6.78 14.57 15.54
CA ALA A 102 5.58 15.22 16.08
C ALA A 102 4.39 14.26 16.22
N LEU A 103 4.24 13.33 15.27
CA LEU A 103 3.20 12.30 15.32
C LEU A 103 3.46 11.26 16.41
N ILE A 104 4.71 10.83 16.60
CA ILE A 104 5.08 9.91 17.69
C ILE A 104 4.84 10.57 19.06
N GLU A 105 5.29 11.82 19.24
CA GLU A 105 5.09 12.58 20.50
C GLU A 105 3.60 12.76 20.83
N LYS A 106 2.76 12.94 19.81
CA LYS A 106 1.31 13.01 19.94
C LYS A 106 0.67 11.65 20.28
N GLY A 107 1.38 10.54 20.15
CA GLY A 107 0.83 9.18 20.26
C GLY A 107 0.03 8.73 19.04
N SER A 108 0.25 9.35 17.88
CA SER A 108 -0.39 8.94 16.62
C SER A 108 0.22 7.65 16.11
N GLN A 109 -0.59 6.74 15.56
CA GLN A 109 -0.11 5.55 14.89
C GLN A 109 0.46 5.91 13.51
N ILE A 110 1.64 5.38 13.21
CA ILE A 110 2.29 5.56 11.89
C ILE A 110 2.36 4.19 11.20
N VAL A 111 1.95 4.15 9.94
CA VAL A 111 2.05 2.98 9.06
C VAL A 111 2.77 3.41 7.78
N ILE A 112 3.78 2.66 7.39
CA ILE A 112 4.67 3.03 6.28
C ILE A 112 4.83 1.84 5.36
N SER A 113 4.79 2.07 4.04
CA SER A 113 5.21 1.05 3.07
C SER A 113 6.49 1.41 2.33
N SER A 114 7.17 0.39 1.84
CA SER A 114 8.33 0.51 0.97
C SER A 114 8.50 -0.70 0.05
N ASP A 115 9.40 -0.56 -0.93
CA ASP A 115 9.83 -1.67 -1.79
C ASP A 115 10.94 -2.54 -1.16
N ARG A 116 11.52 -2.10 -0.01
CA ARG A 116 12.65 -2.77 0.66
C ARG A 116 12.69 -2.46 2.16
N PRO A 117 13.45 -3.25 2.96
CA PRO A 117 13.59 -3.00 4.40
C PRO A 117 14.30 -1.65 4.66
N PRO A 118 14.13 -1.06 5.87
CA PRO A 118 14.73 0.24 6.20
C PRO A 118 16.26 0.29 6.02
N SER A 119 16.96 -0.80 6.34
CA SER A 119 18.42 -0.92 6.19
C SER A 119 18.89 -0.73 4.75
N ASN A 120 18.08 -1.11 3.77
CA ASN A 120 18.40 -1.10 2.35
C ASN A 120 17.88 0.15 1.62
N LEU A 121 17.38 1.14 2.35
CA LEU A 121 16.95 2.41 1.77
C LEU A 121 18.16 3.28 1.44
N ASP A 122 18.56 3.29 0.16
CA ASP A 122 19.66 4.12 -0.31
C ASP A 122 19.31 5.61 -0.26
N ARG A 123 20.29 6.47 0.02
CA ARG A 123 20.16 7.93 0.04
C ARG A 123 19.01 8.43 0.92
N ILE A 124 18.70 7.69 1.98
CA ILE A 124 17.85 8.08 3.09
C ILE A 124 18.74 8.28 4.32
N GLN A 125 18.51 9.38 5.04
CA GLN A 125 19.32 9.73 6.21
C GLN A 125 19.21 8.64 7.29
N GLU A 126 20.32 8.31 7.95
CA GLU A 126 20.39 7.24 8.97
C GLU A 126 19.43 7.46 10.14
N ARG A 127 19.20 8.72 10.53
CA ARG A 127 18.23 9.06 11.58
C ARG A 127 16.79 8.64 11.22
N ILE A 128 16.41 8.70 9.91
CA ILE A 128 15.12 8.24 9.42
C ILE A 128 15.07 6.72 9.44
N LYS A 129 16.09 6.04 8.89
CA LYS A 129 16.16 4.56 8.90
C LYS A 129 16.04 4.01 10.32
N SER A 130 16.74 4.62 11.27
CA SER A 130 16.66 4.25 12.68
C SER A 130 15.24 4.37 13.21
N ARG A 131 14.51 5.46 12.91
CA ARG A 131 13.10 5.63 13.30
C ARG A 131 12.17 4.61 12.65
N LEU A 132 12.38 4.32 11.35
CA LEU A 132 11.61 3.33 10.62
C LEU A 132 11.79 1.91 11.19
N SER A 133 12.99 1.59 11.65
CA SER A 133 13.33 0.31 12.27
C SER A 133 12.91 0.20 13.73
N GLY A 134 12.58 1.31 14.39
CA GLY A 134 12.26 1.35 15.82
C GLY A 134 10.91 0.74 16.21
N GLY A 135 10.07 0.42 15.23
CA GLY A 135 8.80 -0.25 15.42
C GLY A 135 8.79 -1.68 14.91
N LEU A 136 7.66 -2.12 14.37
CA LEU A 136 7.52 -3.45 13.77
C LEU A 136 7.77 -3.38 12.26
N VAL A 137 8.77 -4.11 11.79
CA VAL A 137 9.09 -4.26 10.36
C VAL A 137 8.58 -5.61 9.86
N ILE A 138 7.77 -5.58 8.79
CA ILE A 138 7.13 -6.78 8.23
C ILE A 138 7.42 -6.88 6.74
N ASP A 139 7.79 -8.08 6.30
CA ASP A 139 7.90 -8.46 4.91
C ASP A 139 6.59 -9.13 4.43
N ILE A 140 6.05 -8.66 3.29
CA ILE A 140 4.96 -9.38 2.61
C ILE A 140 5.59 -10.36 1.62
N GLN A 141 5.47 -11.63 1.94
CA GLN A 141 5.95 -12.71 1.07
C GLN A 141 5.09 -12.87 -0.18
N PRO A 142 5.66 -13.37 -1.28
CA PRO A 142 4.88 -13.74 -2.46
C PRO A 142 3.74 -14.70 -2.09
N PRO A 143 2.55 -14.55 -2.66
CA PRO A 143 1.42 -15.43 -2.39
C PRO A 143 1.70 -16.84 -2.92
N ASP A 144 1.30 -17.85 -2.16
CA ASP A 144 1.25 -19.24 -2.65
C ASP A 144 0.16 -19.41 -3.73
N LYS A 145 0.14 -20.54 -4.42
CA LYS A 145 -0.84 -20.83 -5.47
C LYS A 145 -2.29 -20.70 -4.96
N SER A 146 -2.56 -21.21 -3.77
CA SER A 146 -3.90 -21.16 -3.17
C SER A 146 -4.39 -19.72 -2.94
N LEU A 147 -3.52 -18.85 -2.45
CA LEU A 147 -3.83 -17.44 -2.27
C LEU A 147 -3.97 -16.71 -3.62
N ARG A 148 -3.14 -17.05 -4.62
CA ARG A 148 -3.28 -16.49 -5.97
C ARG A 148 -4.63 -16.80 -6.59
N ILE A 149 -5.11 -18.06 -6.49
CA ILE A 149 -6.45 -18.47 -6.93
C ILE A 149 -7.52 -17.60 -6.27
N LYS A 150 -7.50 -17.48 -4.95
CA LYS A 150 -8.48 -16.66 -4.20
C LYS A 150 -8.46 -15.19 -4.61
N ILE A 151 -7.28 -14.63 -4.91
CA ILE A 151 -7.16 -13.25 -5.38
C ILE A 151 -7.81 -13.11 -6.77
N LEU A 152 -7.56 -14.04 -7.68
CA LEU A 152 -8.15 -14.04 -9.02
C LEU A 152 -9.67 -14.18 -8.97
N GLU A 153 -10.19 -15.13 -8.18
CA GLU A 153 -11.63 -15.32 -7.97
C GLU A 153 -12.29 -14.04 -7.41
N SER A 154 -11.69 -13.45 -6.37
CA SER A 154 -12.20 -12.21 -5.78
C SER A 154 -12.19 -11.04 -6.77
N LYS A 155 -11.15 -10.94 -7.60
CA LYS A 155 -11.06 -9.90 -8.63
C LYS A 155 -12.03 -10.12 -9.77
N PHE A 156 -12.23 -11.36 -10.17
CA PHE A 156 -13.23 -11.70 -11.17
C PHE A 156 -14.64 -11.34 -10.71
N GLU A 157 -15.02 -11.69 -9.48
CA GLU A 157 -16.31 -11.32 -8.90
C GLU A 157 -16.51 -9.81 -8.78
N GLU A 158 -15.45 -9.05 -8.45
CA GLU A 158 -15.48 -7.59 -8.44
C GLU A 158 -15.77 -7.02 -9.84
N ILE A 159 -15.11 -7.55 -10.87
CA ILE A 159 -15.30 -7.16 -12.28
C ILE A 159 -16.72 -7.51 -12.73
N LYS A 160 -17.17 -8.74 -12.47
CA LYS A 160 -18.50 -9.22 -12.84
C LYS A 160 -19.60 -8.30 -12.29
N LYS A 161 -19.50 -7.89 -11.02
CA LYS A 161 -20.44 -6.95 -10.39
C LYS A 161 -20.38 -5.55 -11.01
N ASN A 162 -19.21 -5.03 -11.27
CA ASN A 162 -19.03 -3.65 -11.75
C ASN A 162 -19.49 -3.47 -13.21
N PHE A 163 -19.34 -4.49 -14.03
CA PHE A 163 -19.67 -4.43 -15.45
C PHE A 163 -20.94 -5.18 -15.83
N ASN A 164 -21.65 -5.75 -14.84
CA ASN A 164 -22.89 -6.51 -15.05
C ASN A 164 -22.71 -7.65 -16.08
N GLU A 165 -21.55 -8.32 -16.02
CA GLU A 165 -21.18 -9.38 -16.97
C GLU A 165 -21.88 -10.70 -16.59
N SER A 166 -22.39 -11.42 -17.58
CA SER A 166 -23.19 -12.64 -17.39
C SER A 166 -22.40 -13.94 -17.59
N TYR A 167 -21.13 -13.88 -18.00
CA TYR A 167 -20.33 -15.08 -18.20
C TYR A 167 -19.58 -15.49 -16.93
N ASP A 168 -19.36 -16.79 -16.80
CA ASP A 168 -18.54 -17.36 -15.77
C ASP A 168 -17.14 -17.65 -16.32
N LEU A 169 -16.14 -17.52 -15.43
CA LEU A 169 -14.77 -17.87 -15.74
C LEU A 169 -14.52 -19.33 -15.33
N ASP A 170 -14.02 -20.13 -16.28
CA ASP A 170 -13.70 -21.52 -16.00
C ASP A 170 -12.59 -21.60 -14.91
N LYS A 171 -12.74 -22.57 -14.00
CA LYS A 171 -11.76 -22.81 -12.95
C LYS A 171 -10.38 -23.18 -13.51
N GLU A 172 -10.33 -23.83 -14.67
CA GLU A 172 -9.11 -24.17 -15.37
C GLU A 172 -8.32 -22.92 -15.79
N VAL A 173 -9.02 -21.88 -16.24
CA VAL A 173 -8.39 -20.58 -16.60
C VAL A 173 -7.82 -19.88 -15.36
N ILE A 174 -8.54 -19.92 -14.25
CA ILE A 174 -8.05 -19.36 -12.97
C ILE A 174 -6.81 -20.12 -12.49
N ASP A 175 -6.84 -21.45 -12.52
CA ASP A 175 -5.72 -22.29 -12.14
C ASP A 175 -4.51 -22.09 -13.02
N PHE A 176 -4.71 -22.01 -14.33
CA PHE A 176 -3.67 -21.70 -15.31
C PHE A 176 -3.01 -20.33 -15.03
N LEU A 177 -3.80 -19.27 -14.89
CA LEU A 177 -3.27 -17.94 -14.56
C LEU A 177 -2.51 -17.93 -13.24
N ALA A 178 -3.03 -18.61 -12.22
CA ALA A 178 -2.38 -18.73 -10.92
C ALA A 178 -1.08 -19.53 -10.97
N THR A 179 -0.92 -20.43 -11.93
CA THR A 179 0.29 -21.24 -12.10
C THR A 179 1.35 -20.51 -12.91
N GLU A 180 0.97 -19.91 -14.02
CA GLU A 180 1.90 -19.30 -14.97
C GLU A 180 2.35 -17.90 -14.53
N VAL A 181 1.47 -17.09 -13.93
CA VAL A 181 1.80 -15.71 -13.58
C VAL A 181 2.15 -15.61 -12.09
N THR A 182 3.42 -15.82 -11.79
CA THR A 182 3.94 -15.86 -10.42
C THR A 182 4.73 -14.62 -10.01
N SER A 183 5.04 -13.73 -10.94
CA SER A 183 5.92 -12.57 -10.77
C SER A 183 5.37 -11.52 -9.80
N SER A 184 4.09 -11.16 -9.93
CA SER A 184 3.43 -10.22 -9.02
C SER A 184 1.90 -10.33 -9.10
N ILE A 185 1.22 -9.94 -8.02
CA ILE A 185 -0.26 -9.85 -8.00
C ILE A 185 -0.76 -8.86 -9.06
N ARG A 186 -0.02 -7.78 -9.29
CA ARG A 186 -0.37 -6.77 -10.31
C ARG A 186 -0.37 -7.35 -11.70
N GLU A 187 0.66 -8.11 -12.07
CA GLU A 187 0.74 -8.76 -13.37
C GLU A 187 -0.30 -9.86 -13.54
N MET A 188 -0.54 -10.63 -12.50
CA MET A 188 -1.56 -11.67 -12.48
C MET A 188 -2.97 -11.10 -12.70
N VAL A 189 -3.34 -10.03 -12.00
CA VAL A 189 -4.62 -9.32 -12.23
C VAL A 189 -4.65 -8.67 -13.62
N GLY A 190 -3.52 -8.14 -14.09
CA GLY A 190 -3.38 -7.63 -15.46
C GLY A 190 -3.61 -8.70 -16.53
N ALA A 191 -3.13 -9.93 -16.28
CA ALA A 191 -3.38 -11.07 -17.18
C ALA A 191 -4.86 -11.46 -17.20
N LEU A 192 -5.51 -11.54 -16.02
CA LEU A 192 -6.96 -11.76 -15.93
C LEU A 192 -7.74 -10.71 -16.74
N ASN A 193 -7.42 -9.43 -16.56
CA ASN A 193 -8.10 -8.36 -17.29
C ASN A 193 -7.92 -8.48 -18.80
N ARG A 194 -6.73 -8.90 -19.28
CA ARG A 194 -6.49 -9.13 -20.73
C ARG A 194 -7.33 -10.29 -21.27
N VAL A 195 -7.40 -11.41 -20.53
CA VAL A 195 -8.23 -12.56 -20.93
C VAL A 195 -9.70 -12.12 -21.03
N LEU A 196 -10.23 -11.45 -20.03
CA LEU A 196 -11.62 -10.99 -20.02
C LEU A 196 -11.91 -10.00 -21.15
N ALA A 197 -11.01 -9.05 -21.40
CA ALA A 197 -11.14 -8.09 -22.50
C ALA A 197 -11.13 -8.78 -23.87
N PHE A 198 -10.23 -9.76 -24.08
CA PHE A 198 -10.16 -10.55 -25.32
C PHE A 198 -11.44 -11.35 -25.57
N CYS A 199 -11.96 -12.00 -24.53
CA CYS A 199 -13.21 -12.77 -24.61
C CYS A 199 -14.42 -11.89 -24.95
N LYS A 200 -14.47 -10.70 -24.34
CA LYS A 200 -15.52 -9.72 -24.63
C LYS A 200 -15.52 -9.23 -26.08
N ILE A 201 -14.31 -8.93 -26.61
CA ILE A 201 -14.18 -8.48 -28.01
C ILE A 201 -14.57 -9.58 -28.99
N ASN A 202 -14.21 -10.82 -28.71
CA ASN A 202 -14.42 -11.94 -29.63
C ASN A 202 -15.71 -12.74 -29.37
N THR A 203 -16.53 -12.32 -28.38
CA THR A 203 -17.75 -13.04 -27.97
C THR A 203 -17.53 -14.54 -27.69
N LYS A 204 -16.37 -14.87 -27.11
CA LYS A 204 -15.97 -16.23 -26.74
C LYS A 204 -15.86 -16.35 -25.23
N SER A 205 -16.21 -17.52 -24.69
CA SER A 205 -15.88 -17.84 -23.31
C SER A 205 -14.38 -18.05 -23.14
N PRO A 206 -13.80 -17.65 -22.00
CA PRO A 206 -12.39 -17.93 -21.71
C PRO A 206 -12.15 -19.45 -21.66
N SER A 207 -11.15 -19.93 -22.41
CA SER A 207 -10.65 -21.31 -22.35
C SER A 207 -9.13 -21.32 -22.26
N VAL A 208 -8.56 -22.47 -21.92
CA VAL A 208 -7.10 -22.67 -21.85
C VAL A 208 -6.52 -23.09 -23.20
N ASP A 209 -7.35 -23.43 -24.20
CA ASP A 209 -6.98 -23.85 -25.55
C ASP A 209 -6.62 -22.68 -26.47
#